data_446dd45f18d8b21d85972c3788220b27
#
_entry.id   446dd45f18d8b21d85972c3788220b27
#
_cell.length_a   1.000
_cell.length_b   1.000
_cell.length_c   1.000
_cell.angle_alpha   90.00
_cell.angle_beta   90.00
_cell.angle_gamma   90.00
#
_symmetry.space_group_name_H-M   'P 1'
#
loop_
_entity.id
_entity.type
_entity.pdbx_description
1 polymer ?
#
loop_
_entity_poly.entity_id
_entity_poly.type
_entity_poly.pdbx_seq_one_letter_code
_entity_poly.pdbx_strand_id
1 'polypeptide(L)'
;IKNMISLMPTSFPKKLLKNQEIYPAKGKKIARVALLTGCVQKEISPQINESTIRLLNRHGVEVVVPKKIRCCGSLNHHLGKNEDAHSDFTNNIKTWYEEHKKGNLDAILSNTSGCGTTLKDYGFIFRWDDDLKKKAKKIEQI
;
A
#
# COMPACT_ATOMS: atom_id res chain seq x y z
N ILE A 1 12.27 -1.24 -28.06
CA ILE A 1 12.67 -0.15 -27.14
C ILE A 1 11.99 1.15 -27.54
N LYS A 2 12.03 1.59 -28.84
CA LYS A 2 11.42 2.85 -29.31
C LYS A 2 9.90 2.94 -28.97
N ASN A 3 9.15 1.85 -29.18
CA ASN A 3 7.72 1.78 -28.87
C ASN A 3 7.43 1.79 -27.35
N MET A 4 8.34 1.28 -26.54
CA MET A 4 8.20 1.35 -25.07
C MET A 4 8.45 2.78 -24.55
N ILE A 5 9.42 3.49 -25.15
CA ILE A 5 9.71 4.89 -24.80
C ILE A 5 8.54 5.80 -25.17
N SER A 6 7.85 5.53 -26.29
CA SER A 6 6.69 6.31 -26.72
C SER A 6 5.47 6.20 -25.79
N LEU A 7 5.43 5.17 -24.93
CA LEU A 7 4.39 5.00 -23.90
C LEU A 7 4.70 5.75 -22.60
N MET A 8 5.90 6.29 -22.46
CA MET A 8 6.24 7.08 -21.27
C MET A 8 5.55 8.45 -21.34
N PRO A 9 5.03 8.93 -20.20
CA PRO A 9 4.47 10.26 -20.15
C PRO A 9 5.54 11.31 -20.47
N THR A 10 5.18 12.29 -21.30
CA THR A 10 6.08 13.40 -21.69
C THR A 10 6.34 14.37 -20.54
N SER A 11 5.50 14.34 -19.50
CA SER A 11 5.66 15.10 -18.27
C SER A 11 5.11 14.31 -17.08
N PHE A 12 5.77 14.41 -15.96
CA PHE A 12 5.26 13.82 -14.71
C PHE A 12 4.19 14.73 -14.10
N PRO A 13 3.02 14.21 -13.71
CA PRO A 13 1.97 15.01 -13.11
C PRO A 13 2.43 15.55 -11.75
N LYS A 14 2.03 16.80 -11.45
CA LYS A 14 2.31 17.42 -10.16
C LYS A 14 1.53 16.70 -9.07
N LYS A 15 2.20 16.39 -7.94
CA LYS A 15 1.54 15.90 -6.73
C LYS A 15 0.78 17.06 -6.08
N LEU A 16 -0.53 16.92 -5.92
CA LEU A 16 -1.42 17.95 -5.39
C LEU A 16 -1.63 17.81 -3.88
N LEU A 17 -1.58 16.58 -3.36
CA LEU A 17 -1.74 16.33 -1.93
C LEU A 17 -0.44 16.61 -1.17
N LYS A 18 -0.59 17.19 0.03
CA LYS A 18 0.52 17.31 0.97
C LYS A 18 1.07 15.93 1.30
N ASN A 19 2.39 15.80 1.35
CA ASN A 19 3.04 14.55 1.75
C ASN A 19 2.94 14.38 3.27
N GLN A 20 1.81 13.88 3.74
CA GLN A 20 1.52 13.60 5.15
C GLN A 20 1.18 12.11 5.34
N GLU A 21 1.36 11.61 6.55
CA GLU A 21 1.08 10.21 6.86
C GLU A 21 -0.39 9.95 7.14
N ILE A 22 -1.10 10.93 7.67
CA ILE A 22 -2.52 10.81 8.05
C ILE A 22 -3.32 11.87 7.32
N TYR A 23 -4.35 11.43 6.61
CA TYR A 23 -5.35 12.26 5.95
C TYR A 23 -6.68 12.09 6.70
N PRO A 24 -7.07 13.09 7.52
CA PRO A 24 -8.22 12.95 8.41
C PRO A 24 -9.54 12.85 7.64
N ALA A 25 -10.48 12.13 8.23
CA ALA A 25 -11.86 12.10 7.76
C ALA A 25 -12.49 13.48 7.78
N LYS A 26 -13.38 13.77 6.83
CA LYS A 26 -14.25 14.95 6.87
C LYS A 26 -15.50 14.63 7.67
N GLY A 27 -15.73 15.40 8.72
CA GLY A 27 -16.85 15.15 9.63
C GLY A 27 -16.60 14.00 10.61
N LYS A 28 -17.64 13.24 10.93
CA LYS A 28 -17.54 12.11 11.86
C LYS A 28 -16.71 10.99 11.26
N LYS A 29 -15.64 10.59 11.95
CA LYS A 29 -14.83 9.45 11.55
C LYS A 29 -15.60 8.15 11.78
N ILE A 30 -15.73 7.34 10.74
CA ILE A 30 -16.43 6.04 10.75
C ILE A 30 -15.48 4.85 10.52
N ALA A 31 -14.35 5.08 9.86
CA ALA A 31 -13.35 4.04 9.59
C ALA A 31 -11.95 4.62 9.48
N ARG A 32 -10.95 3.75 9.58
CA ARG A 32 -9.53 4.06 9.39
C ARG A 32 -8.89 3.03 8.49
N VAL A 33 -8.33 3.45 7.35
CA VAL A 33 -7.75 2.55 6.36
C VAL A 33 -6.31 2.93 6.04
N ALA A 34 -5.48 1.94 5.74
CA ALA A 34 -4.16 2.17 5.18
C ALA A 34 -4.21 2.12 3.64
N LEU A 35 -3.49 3.00 2.96
CA LEU A 35 -3.39 3.01 1.50
C LEU A 35 -1.98 2.61 1.07
N LEU A 36 -1.87 1.54 0.29
CA LEU A 36 -0.68 1.22 -0.48
C LEU A 36 -0.67 2.04 -1.76
N THR A 37 0.19 3.04 -1.82
CA THR A 37 0.24 4.00 -2.95
C THR A 37 0.83 3.43 -4.23
N GLY A 38 1.46 2.24 -4.17
CA GLY A 38 2.15 1.61 -5.29
C GLY A 38 3.48 2.27 -5.64
N CYS A 39 4.48 1.48 -6.02
CA CYS A 39 5.81 2.00 -6.35
C CYS A 39 5.84 2.78 -7.68
N VAL A 40 5.10 2.30 -8.68
CA VAL A 40 5.01 2.91 -10.02
C VAL A 40 3.90 3.96 -10.06
N GLN A 41 2.71 3.61 -9.56
CA GLN A 41 1.52 4.46 -9.66
C GLN A 41 1.70 5.83 -8.99
N LYS A 42 2.37 5.88 -7.82
CA LYS A 42 2.62 7.15 -7.14
C LYS A 42 3.48 8.14 -7.93
N GLU A 43 4.24 7.66 -8.90
CA GLU A 43 5.11 8.49 -9.74
C GLU A 43 4.44 8.86 -11.08
N ILE A 44 3.82 7.88 -11.78
CA ILE A 44 3.25 8.11 -13.10
C ILE A 44 1.80 8.60 -13.08
N SER A 45 1.04 8.29 -12.02
CA SER A 45 -0.39 8.63 -11.90
C SER A 45 -0.79 8.92 -10.45
N PRO A 46 -0.13 9.87 -9.76
CA PRO A 46 -0.41 10.20 -8.36
C PRO A 46 -1.85 10.64 -8.10
N GLN A 47 -2.53 11.21 -9.12
CA GLN A 47 -3.92 11.66 -9.04
C GLN A 47 -4.90 10.54 -8.68
N ILE A 48 -4.57 9.27 -8.96
CA ILE A 48 -5.40 8.12 -8.58
C ILE A 48 -5.44 7.99 -7.06
N ASN A 49 -4.26 7.97 -6.41
CA ASN A 49 -4.16 7.93 -4.96
C ASN A 49 -4.81 9.14 -4.30
N GLU A 50 -4.59 10.33 -4.88
CA GLU A 50 -5.17 11.58 -4.39
C GLU A 50 -6.70 11.57 -4.45
N SER A 51 -7.27 11.07 -5.54
CA SER A 51 -8.72 10.95 -5.70
C SER A 51 -9.30 9.93 -4.73
N THR A 52 -8.60 8.81 -4.53
CA THR A 52 -8.98 7.79 -3.52
C THR A 52 -9.01 8.40 -2.13
N ILE A 53 -7.97 9.11 -1.72
CA ILE A 53 -7.91 9.75 -0.40
C ILE A 53 -9.03 10.78 -0.25
N ARG A 54 -9.24 11.65 -1.26
CA ARG A 54 -10.31 12.66 -1.22
C ARG A 54 -11.70 12.03 -1.11
N LEU A 55 -11.94 10.95 -1.86
CA LEU A 55 -13.20 10.23 -1.82
C LEU A 55 -13.46 9.65 -0.43
N LEU A 56 -12.51 8.89 0.09
CA LEU A 56 -12.60 8.25 1.40
C LEU A 56 -12.80 9.27 2.53
N ASN A 57 -12.01 10.36 2.52
CA ASN A 57 -12.14 11.39 3.54
C ASN A 57 -13.53 12.06 3.52
N ARG A 58 -14.13 12.28 2.31
CA ARG A 58 -15.51 12.83 2.20
C ARG A 58 -16.55 11.91 2.85
N HIS A 59 -16.30 10.60 2.82
CA HIS A 59 -17.19 9.59 3.41
C HIS A 59 -16.82 9.22 4.87
N GLY A 60 -16.08 10.08 5.55
CA GLY A 60 -15.79 9.86 6.97
C GLY A 60 -14.68 8.84 7.24
N VAL A 61 -13.90 8.46 6.23
CA VAL A 61 -12.79 7.52 6.39
C VAL A 61 -11.47 8.26 6.54
N GLU A 62 -10.74 7.98 7.61
CA GLU A 62 -9.35 8.41 7.78
C GLU A 62 -8.42 7.53 6.96
N VAL A 63 -7.55 8.12 6.17
CA VAL A 63 -6.59 7.38 5.35
C VAL A 63 -5.18 7.56 5.89
N VAL A 64 -4.48 6.45 6.11
CA VAL A 64 -3.10 6.42 6.58
C VAL A 64 -2.18 5.95 5.45
N VAL A 65 -1.11 6.70 5.21
CA VAL A 65 -0.04 6.38 4.24
C VAL A 65 1.28 6.38 4.99
N PRO A 66 1.65 5.29 5.66
CA PRO A 66 2.87 5.27 6.47
C PRO A 66 4.11 5.44 5.59
N LYS A 67 5.02 6.35 5.96
CA LYS A 67 6.24 6.66 5.19
C LYS A 67 7.17 5.47 4.99
N LYS A 68 7.12 4.51 5.92
CA LYS A 68 7.99 3.32 5.90
C LYS A 68 7.50 2.23 4.94
N ILE A 69 6.30 2.35 4.36
CA ILE A 69 5.78 1.37 3.40
C ILE A 69 6.65 1.38 2.13
N ARG A 70 7.00 0.19 1.70
CA ARG A 70 7.80 -0.07 0.49
C ARG A 70 6.91 -0.59 -0.65
N CYS A 71 7.54 -1.12 -1.70
CA CYS A 71 6.86 -1.85 -2.76
C CYS A 71 6.05 -3.03 -2.16
N CYS A 72 4.96 -3.42 -2.83
CA CYS A 72 4.25 -4.64 -2.45
C CYS A 72 5.08 -5.92 -2.61
N GLY A 73 6.23 -5.85 -3.29
CA GLY A 73 7.12 -6.97 -3.54
C GLY A 73 6.68 -7.91 -4.68
N SER A 74 5.49 -7.72 -5.24
CA SER A 74 4.89 -8.60 -6.25
C SER A 74 5.82 -8.86 -7.44
N LEU A 75 6.37 -7.81 -8.03
CA LEU A 75 7.22 -7.94 -9.21
C LEU A 75 8.47 -8.77 -8.92
N ASN A 76 9.17 -8.47 -7.83
CA ASN A 76 10.35 -9.21 -7.41
C ASN A 76 10.02 -10.68 -7.13
N HIS A 77 8.89 -10.93 -6.48
CA HIS A 77 8.42 -12.29 -6.18
C HIS A 77 8.18 -13.09 -7.46
N HIS A 78 7.44 -12.54 -8.42
CA HIS A 78 7.16 -13.22 -9.69
C HIS A 78 8.39 -13.37 -10.61
N LEU A 79 9.41 -12.52 -10.44
CA LEU A 79 10.69 -12.64 -11.15
C LEU A 79 11.70 -13.57 -10.44
N GLY A 80 11.31 -14.21 -9.33
CA GLY A 80 12.19 -15.10 -8.57
C GLY A 80 13.25 -14.39 -7.73
N LYS A 81 13.17 -13.06 -7.57
CA LYS A 81 14.04 -12.28 -6.67
C LYS A 81 13.53 -12.36 -5.23
N ASN A 82 13.61 -13.55 -4.66
CA ASN A 82 12.94 -13.88 -3.40
C ASN A 82 13.44 -13.06 -2.22
N GLU A 83 14.74 -12.77 -2.12
CA GLU A 83 15.31 -11.99 -1.01
C GLU A 83 14.79 -10.56 -1.01
N ASP A 84 14.79 -9.88 -2.17
CA ASP A 84 14.25 -8.53 -2.31
C ASP A 84 12.75 -8.50 -1.99
N ALA A 85 11.99 -9.45 -2.54
CA ALA A 85 10.56 -9.57 -2.28
C ALA A 85 10.27 -9.78 -0.78
N HIS A 86 11.00 -10.71 -0.15
CA HIS A 86 10.83 -11.02 1.28
C HIS A 86 11.18 -9.84 2.17
N SER A 87 12.20 -9.06 1.81
CA SER A 87 12.56 -7.82 2.52
C SER A 87 11.41 -6.80 2.47
N ASP A 88 10.80 -6.58 1.30
CA ASP A 88 9.66 -5.68 1.14
C ASP A 88 8.43 -6.18 1.91
N PHE A 89 8.09 -7.46 1.81
CA PHE A 89 6.98 -8.08 2.55
C PHE A 89 7.14 -7.90 4.05
N THR A 90 8.30 -8.28 4.59
CA THR A 90 8.62 -8.16 6.01
C THR A 90 8.46 -6.74 6.51
N ASN A 91 9.00 -5.77 5.76
CA ASN A 91 8.89 -4.37 6.11
C ASN A 91 7.42 -3.90 6.15
N ASN A 92 6.64 -4.27 5.14
CA ASN A 92 5.24 -3.86 5.02
C ASN A 92 4.37 -4.49 6.10
N ILE A 93 4.53 -5.79 6.37
CA ILE A 93 3.84 -6.49 7.46
C ILE A 93 4.12 -5.81 8.81
N LYS A 94 5.38 -5.55 9.12
CA LYS A 94 5.75 -4.89 10.38
C LYS A 94 5.17 -3.49 10.47
N THR A 95 5.26 -2.70 9.39
CA THR A 95 4.79 -1.32 9.37
C THR A 95 3.27 -1.24 9.56
N TRP A 96 2.48 -2.03 8.81
CA TRP A 96 1.03 -2.03 8.97
C TRP A 96 0.57 -2.63 10.30
N TYR A 97 1.27 -3.64 10.81
CA TYR A 97 0.96 -4.20 12.11
C TYR A 97 1.16 -3.18 13.24
N GLU A 98 2.25 -2.42 13.21
CA GLU A 98 2.47 -1.31 14.16
C GLU A 98 1.42 -0.21 13.98
N GLU A 99 1.04 0.12 12.75
CA GLU A 99 0.00 1.10 12.48
C GLU A 99 -1.38 0.65 12.97
N HIS A 100 -1.70 -0.63 12.81
CA HIS A 100 -2.92 -1.23 13.36
C HIS A 100 -2.95 -1.17 14.89
N LYS A 101 -1.82 -1.38 15.56
CA LYS A 101 -1.74 -1.24 17.03
C LYS A 101 -1.96 0.18 17.53
N LYS A 102 -1.57 1.20 16.79
CA LYS A 102 -1.78 2.61 17.15
C LYS A 102 -3.26 3.03 17.14
N GLY A 103 -4.07 2.40 16.33
CA GLY A 103 -5.48 2.78 16.22
C GLY A 103 -6.24 1.99 15.17
N ASN A 104 -6.38 0.70 15.34
CA ASN A 104 -7.09 -0.24 14.46
C ASN A 104 -7.21 0.20 12.98
N LEU A 105 -6.75 -0.62 12.08
CA LEU A 105 -7.04 -0.48 10.66
C LEU A 105 -8.24 -1.36 10.34
N ASP A 106 -9.24 -0.80 9.67
CA ASP A 106 -10.42 -1.51 9.19
C ASP A 106 -10.17 -2.17 7.83
N ALA A 107 -9.23 -1.61 7.04
CA ALA A 107 -8.81 -2.18 5.76
C ALA A 107 -7.42 -1.69 5.33
N ILE A 108 -6.78 -2.46 4.45
CA ILE A 108 -5.63 -2.04 3.66
C ILE A 108 -6.08 -1.98 2.19
N LEU A 109 -5.94 -0.82 1.58
CA LEU A 109 -6.41 -0.57 0.22
C LEU A 109 -5.24 -0.52 -0.77
N SER A 110 -5.46 -1.06 -1.94
CA SER A 110 -4.57 -0.93 -3.09
C SER A 110 -5.37 -0.59 -4.34
N ASN A 111 -4.91 0.38 -5.11
CA ASN A 111 -5.50 0.73 -6.41
C ASN A 111 -4.95 -0.13 -7.56
N THR A 112 -4.08 -1.09 -7.27
CA THR A 112 -3.42 -1.96 -8.25
C THR A 112 -3.72 -3.41 -7.91
N SER A 113 -4.40 -4.13 -8.80
CA SER A 113 -4.85 -5.52 -8.59
C SER A 113 -3.70 -6.47 -8.25
N GLY A 114 -2.59 -6.44 -8.99
CA GLY A 114 -1.42 -7.28 -8.72
C GLY A 114 -0.82 -7.04 -7.34
N CYS A 115 -0.76 -5.78 -6.88
CA CYS A 115 -0.35 -5.48 -5.51
C CYS A 115 -1.35 -6.03 -4.49
N GLY A 116 -2.65 -5.85 -4.75
CA GLY A 116 -3.71 -6.33 -3.85
C GLY A 116 -3.71 -7.85 -3.69
N THR A 117 -3.49 -8.59 -4.78
CA THR A 117 -3.36 -10.06 -4.74
C THR A 117 -2.20 -10.48 -3.86
N THR A 118 -1.02 -9.89 -4.08
CA THR A 118 0.18 -10.21 -3.28
C THR A 118 0.00 -9.89 -1.79
N LEU A 119 -0.71 -8.80 -1.45
CA LEU A 119 -1.03 -8.49 -0.05
C LEU A 119 -1.86 -9.59 0.61
N LYS A 120 -2.82 -10.15 -0.10
CA LYS A 120 -3.64 -11.28 0.37
C LYS A 120 -2.86 -12.58 0.54
N ASP A 121 -1.74 -12.72 -0.15
CA ASP A 121 -0.88 -13.89 -0.05
C ASP A 121 0.16 -13.80 1.08
N TYR A 122 0.28 -12.66 1.77
CA TYR A 122 1.28 -12.48 2.82
C TYR A 122 1.15 -13.53 3.94
N GLY A 123 -0.06 -13.87 4.36
CA GLY A 123 -0.28 -14.90 5.36
C GLY A 123 0.19 -16.28 4.91
N PHE A 124 -0.05 -16.62 3.63
CA PHE A 124 0.43 -17.87 3.05
C PHE A 124 1.94 -17.89 2.87
N ILE A 125 2.55 -16.80 2.39
CA ILE A 125 3.99 -16.67 2.18
C ILE A 125 4.75 -16.89 3.51
N PHE A 126 4.25 -16.29 4.60
CA PHE A 126 4.88 -16.35 5.93
C PHE A 126 4.31 -17.45 6.85
N ARG A 127 3.60 -18.44 6.31
CA ARG A 127 2.96 -19.50 7.11
C ARG A 127 3.93 -20.33 7.96
N TRP A 128 5.19 -20.41 7.54
CA TRP A 128 6.27 -21.14 8.23
C TRP A 128 7.26 -20.25 8.97
N ASP A 129 7.07 -18.95 8.98
CA ASP A 129 7.90 -17.98 9.68
C ASP A 129 7.36 -17.78 11.10
N ASP A 130 8.09 -18.25 12.11
CA ASP A 130 7.63 -18.21 13.51
C ASP A 130 7.47 -16.80 14.06
N ASP A 131 8.25 -15.83 13.57
CA ASP A 131 8.22 -14.44 14.01
C ASP A 131 7.12 -13.62 13.32
N LEU A 132 6.84 -13.89 12.05
CA LEU A 132 5.98 -13.07 11.22
C LEU A 132 4.63 -13.67 10.89
N LYS A 133 4.44 -15.00 11.00
CA LYS A 133 3.19 -15.68 10.61
C LYS A 133 1.93 -15.07 11.24
N LYS A 134 1.98 -14.74 12.55
CA LYS A 134 0.83 -14.14 13.25
C LYS A 134 0.52 -12.72 12.73
N LYS A 135 1.58 -11.92 12.47
CA LYS A 135 1.44 -10.56 11.96
C LYS A 135 0.96 -10.57 10.52
N ALA A 136 1.56 -11.42 9.67
CA ALA A 136 1.18 -11.60 8.28
C ALA A 136 -0.28 -12.02 8.13
N LYS A 137 -0.71 -13.03 8.91
CA LYS A 137 -2.11 -13.47 8.95
C LYS A 137 -3.06 -12.37 9.39
N LYS A 138 -2.66 -11.54 10.38
CA LYS A 138 -3.50 -10.41 10.81
C LYS A 138 -3.64 -9.37 9.70
N ILE A 139 -2.56 -9.07 8.97
CA ILE A 139 -2.57 -8.11 7.87
C ILE A 139 -3.37 -8.61 6.68
N GLU A 140 -3.30 -9.90 6.36
CA GLU A 140 -4.12 -10.55 5.33
C GLU A 140 -5.62 -10.43 5.60
N GLN A 141 -6.03 -10.43 6.87
CA GLN A 141 -7.42 -10.36 7.32
C GLN A 141 -8.00 -8.93 7.41
N ILE A 142 -7.16 -7.92 7.28
CA ILE A 142 -7.54 -6.50 7.25
C ILE A 142 -7.77 -6.07 5.81
#